data_20389667f4f72e4a25c52a8df62002f3
#
_entry.id   20389667f4f72e4a25c52a8df62002f3
#
_cell.length_a   1.000
_cell.length_b   1.000
_cell.length_c   1.000
_cell.angle_alpha   90.00
_cell.angle_beta   90.00
_cell.angle_gamma   90.00
#
_symmetry.space_group_name_H-M   'P 1'
#
loop_
_entity.id
_entity.type
_entity.pdbx_description
1 polymer ?
#
loop_
_entity_poly.entity_id
_entity_poly.type
_entity_poly.pdbx_seq_one_letter_code
_entity_poly.pdbx_strand_id
1 'polypeptide(L)'
;INRENVQCLIESSGMPFDFDMVVIDELSSFKNHQSKRFKALRKVRPFVKRIVGLTGTPCSNGLMDLWAQFRLLDKGERLGKRIGQYRDAYFTPDWNGFTYTPRKGAEKEIYGKIADISISMKTTDHLTMPELVTTADRVELDEKAAAIYKDMEQDMCLDFVRDSITAANAGVLCGKLTQLASGAVYTDGGNVMRIHSHKLDALEDLIEAQNGKPVLIAYWYKHERDSIMERFECREIKTDTDIADWNASKIPIALIQPSSAGHGLNLQSGGSTIIWYTMPWSLELYQQTNARLWRQGQQSETVVIHHIVSVGTIDEDIMKVLENKDKTQAAMMSAVKARVK
;
A
#
# COMPACT_ATOMS: atom_id res chain seq x y z
N ILE A 1 -17.94 -9.88 9.78
CA ILE A 1 -16.89 -9.87 10.81
C ILE A 1 -15.63 -9.22 10.26
N ASN A 2 -14.88 -8.48 11.11
CA ASN A 2 -13.58 -7.95 10.72
C ASN A 2 -12.59 -9.09 10.44
N ARG A 3 -11.81 -8.97 9.37
CA ARG A 3 -10.83 -9.97 8.91
C ARG A 3 -9.76 -10.34 9.95
N GLU A 4 -9.41 -9.43 10.87
CA GLU A 4 -8.50 -9.72 11.98
C GLU A 4 -9.08 -10.72 12.96
N ASN A 5 -10.40 -10.77 13.08
CA ASN A 5 -11.11 -11.64 14.01
C ASN A 5 -11.45 -13.03 13.44
N VAL A 6 -11.08 -13.31 12.18
CA VAL A 6 -11.36 -14.59 11.51
C VAL A 6 -10.76 -15.77 12.28
N GLN A 7 -9.54 -15.63 12.80
CA GLN A 7 -8.92 -16.68 13.61
C GLN A 7 -9.72 -16.93 14.90
N CYS A 8 -10.11 -15.87 15.60
CA CYS A 8 -10.88 -15.98 16.83
C CYS A 8 -12.25 -16.63 16.57
N LEU A 9 -12.93 -16.25 15.50
CA LEU A 9 -14.19 -16.87 15.09
C LEU A 9 -14.07 -18.38 14.88
N ILE A 10 -13.00 -18.82 14.20
CA ILE A 10 -12.83 -20.23 13.85
C ILE A 10 -12.27 -21.08 14.99
N GLU A 11 -11.35 -20.52 15.80
CA GLU A 11 -10.57 -21.31 16.75
C GLU A 11 -10.97 -21.08 18.22
N SER A 12 -11.61 -19.95 18.56
CA SER A 12 -11.81 -19.56 19.96
C SER A 12 -13.25 -19.23 20.33
N SER A 13 -14.14 -19.01 19.37
CA SER A 13 -15.51 -18.59 19.66
C SER A 13 -16.41 -19.69 20.22
N GLY A 14 -16.03 -20.96 20.03
CA GLY A 14 -16.88 -22.10 20.34
C GLY A 14 -18.10 -22.25 19.42
N MET A 15 -18.29 -21.34 18.47
CA MET A 15 -19.39 -21.41 17.50
C MET A 15 -19.02 -22.30 16.32
N PRO A 16 -19.94 -23.15 15.83
CA PRO A 16 -19.71 -23.91 14.63
C PRO A 16 -19.53 -22.97 13.44
N PHE A 17 -18.55 -23.24 12.58
CA PHE A 17 -18.37 -22.54 11.31
C PHE A 17 -19.25 -23.19 10.24
N ASP A 18 -20.54 -22.89 10.32
CA ASP A 18 -21.59 -23.49 9.47
C ASP A 18 -22.12 -22.46 8.45
N PHE A 19 -21.25 -22.07 7.53
CA PHE A 19 -21.58 -21.12 6.47
C PHE A 19 -21.48 -21.79 5.11
N ASP A 20 -22.57 -21.80 4.35
CA ASP A 20 -22.58 -22.27 2.96
C ASP A 20 -21.74 -21.39 2.05
N MET A 21 -21.75 -20.09 2.28
CA MET A 21 -21.04 -19.10 1.47
C MET A 21 -20.23 -18.13 2.36
N VAL A 22 -19.00 -17.86 1.94
CA VAL A 22 -18.12 -16.88 2.57
C VAL A 22 -17.72 -15.84 1.52
N VAL A 23 -17.97 -14.57 1.82
CA VAL A 23 -17.50 -13.43 1.01
C VAL A 23 -16.34 -12.78 1.77
N ILE A 24 -15.19 -12.69 1.11
CA ILE A 24 -13.99 -12.07 1.67
C ILE A 24 -13.83 -10.71 0.99
N ASP A 25 -14.14 -9.64 1.72
CA ASP A 25 -13.77 -8.30 1.32
C ASP A 25 -12.29 -8.07 1.59
N GLU A 26 -11.59 -7.45 0.65
CA GLU A 26 -10.14 -7.30 0.64
C GLU A 26 -9.39 -8.65 0.73
N LEU A 27 -9.62 -9.52 -0.27
CA LEU A 27 -8.98 -10.84 -0.36
C LEU A 27 -7.45 -10.78 -0.34
N SER A 28 -6.84 -9.69 -0.84
CA SER A 28 -5.40 -9.41 -0.77
C SER A 28 -4.82 -9.52 0.64
N SER A 29 -5.64 -9.29 1.68
CA SER A 29 -5.23 -9.46 3.07
C SER A 29 -4.87 -10.90 3.45
N PHE A 30 -5.27 -11.90 2.64
CA PHE A 30 -4.96 -13.32 2.81
C PHE A 30 -3.79 -13.80 1.94
N LYS A 31 -3.07 -12.91 1.26
CA LYS A 31 -1.93 -13.23 0.37
C LYS A 31 -0.76 -13.93 1.08
N ASN A 32 -0.59 -13.72 2.38
CA ASN A 32 0.44 -14.41 3.18
C ASN A 32 -0.11 -15.74 3.71
N HIS A 33 0.32 -16.85 3.09
CA HIS A 33 -0.06 -18.20 3.46
C HIS A 33 0.41 -18.67 4.85
N GLN A 34 1.37 -17.96 5.46
CA GLN A 34 1.86 -18.25 6.81
C GLN A 34 1.05 -17.51 7.88
N SER A 35 0.24 -16.53 7.51
CA SER A 35 -0.57 -15.76 8.45
C SER A 35 -1.57 -16.65 9.20
N LYS A 36 -1.83 -16.30 10.46
CA LYS A 36 -2.77 -17.03 11.31
C LYS A 36 -4.17 -17.06 10.71
N ARG A 37 -4.64 -15.92 10.16
CA ARG A 37 -5.96 -15.81 9.51
C ARG A 37 -6.09 -16.72 8.27
N PHE A 38 -5.06 -16.82 7.43
CA PHE A 38 -5.06 -17.74 6.29
C PHE A 38 -5.13 -19.19 6.76
N LYS A 39 -4.30 -19.56 7.74
CA LYS A 39 -4.28 -20.94 8.28
C LYS A 39 -5.61 -21.32 8.90
N ALA A 40 -6.25 -20.42 9.65
CA ALA A 40 -7.56 -20.65 10.24
C ALA A 40 -8.65 -20.86 9.16
N LEU A 41 -8.75 -19.93 8.20
CA LEU A 41 -9.75 -20.02 7.13
C LEU A 41 -9.53 -21.28 6.25
N ARG A 42 -8.27 -21.66 6.00
CA ARG A 42 -7.95 -22.90 5.25
C ARG A 42 -8.45 -24.16 5.94
N LYS A 43 -8.50 -24.21 7.32
CA LYS A 43 -9.03 -25.37 8.05
C LYS A 43 -10.51 -25.61 7.77
N VAL A 44 -11.30 -24.55 7.72
CA VAL A 44 -12.75 -24.62 7.50
C VAL A 44 -13.15 -24.55 6.03
N ARG A 45 -12.22 -24.22 5.14
CA ARG A 45 -12.48 -24.14 3.67
C ARG A 45 -13.13 -25.39 3.07
N PRO A 46 -12.80 -26.63 3.46
CA PRO A 46 -13.47 -27.82 2.93
C PRO A 46 -14.98 -27.85 3.16
N PHE A 47 -15.46 -27.26 4.25
CA PHE A 47 -16.86 -27.26 4.67
C PHE A 47 -17.68 -26.14 4.00
N VAL A 48 -17.01 -25.12 3.47
CA VAL A 48 -17.66 -23.98 2.78
C VAL A 48 -17.93 -24.36 1.32
N LYS A 49 -19.19 -24.26 0.90
CA LYS A 49 -19.61 -24.59 -0.47
C LYS A 49 -19.07 -23.58 -1.47
N ARG A 50 -19.21 -22.28 -1.19
CA ARG A 50 -18.81 -21.19 -2.08
C ARG A 50 -17.98 -20.14 -1.36
N ILE A 51 -16.86 -19.72 -1.96
CA ILE A 51 -16.11 -18.53 -1.53
C ILE A 51 -16.08 -17.51 -2.68
N VAL A 52 -16.33 -16.26 -2.33
CA VAL A 52 -16.15 -15.09 -3.21
C VAL A 52 -15.10 -14.19 -2.58
N GLY A 53 -14.12 -13.79 -3.35
CA GLY A 53 -13.09 -12.83 -2.93
C GLY A 53 -13.21 -11.54 -3.70
N LEU A 54 -13.23 -10.42 -2.99
CA LEU A 54 -13.23 -9.07 -3.56
C LEU A 54 -11.88 -8.43 -3.24
N THR A 55 -11.24 -7.81 -4.21
CA THR A 55 -9.99 -7.07 -4.00
C THR A 55 -9.71 -6.11 -5.14
N GLY A 56 -9.25 -4.92 -4.84
CA GLY A 56 -8.72 -3.98 -5.82
C GLY A 56 -7.26 -4.25 -6.19
N THR A 57 -6.51 -4.96 -5.33
CA THR A 57 -5.05 -5.16 -5.45
C THR A 57 -4.62 -6.62 -5.30
N PRO A 58 -5.01 -7.51 -6.23
CA PRO A 58 -4.81 -8.96 -6.07
C PRO A 58 -3.33 -9.39 -6.03
N CYS A 59 -2.43 -8.65 -6.67
CA CYS A 59 -0.99 -8.97 -6.76
C CYS A 59 -0.10 -7.75 -6.42
N SER A 60 -0.41 -7.07 -5.32
CA SER A 60 0.29 -5.86 -4.89
C SER A 60 1.81 -6.02 -4.66
N ASN A 61 2.29 -7.24 -4.39
CA ASN A 61 3.73 -7.56 -4.28
C ASN A 61 4.20 -8.50 -5.40
N GLY A 62 3.39 -8.68 -6.45
CA GLY A 62 3.70 -9.55 -7.58
C GLY A 62 2.91 -10.85 -7.57
N LEU A 63 3.21 -11.71 -8.57
CA LEU A 63 2.44 -12.93 -8.87
C LEU A 63 2.43 -13.97 -7.72
N MET A 64 3.41 -13.91 -6.81
CA MET A 64 3.45 -14.80 -5.64
C MET A 64 2.23 -14.61 -4.71
N ASP A 65 1.66 -13.42 -4.65
CA ASP A 65 0.50 -13.11 -3.82
C ASP A 65 -0.76 -13.90 -4.23
N LEU A 66 -0.84 -14.33 -5.49
CA LEU A 66 -2.02 -15.00 -6.04
C LEU A 66 -2.23 -16.41 -5.46
N TRP A 67 -1.15 -17.15 -5.19
CA TRP A 67 -1.28 -18.55 -4.75
C TRP A 67 -2.16 -18.70 -3.50
N ALA A 68 -1.91 -17.91 -2.46
CA ALA A 68 -2.65 -18.04 -1.21
C ALA A 68 -4.14 -17.69 -1.39
N GLN A 69 -4.42 -16.65 -2.18
CA GLN A 69 -5.77 -16.21 -2.48
C GLN A 69 -6.54 -17.31 -3.24
N PHE A 70 -5.97 -17.82 -4.33
CA PHE A 70 -6.61 -18.88 -5.11
C PHE A 70 -6.67 -20.21 -4.37
N ARG A 71 -5.72 -20.49 -3.46
CA ARG A 71 -5.79 -21.67 -2.58
C ARG A 71 -7.04 -21.65 -1.67
N LEU A 72 -7.53 -20.46 -1.30
CA LEU A 72 -8.80 -20.31 -0.59
C LEU A 72 -10.00 -20.39 -1.55
N LEU A 73 -9.94 -19.77 -2.72
CA LEU A 73 -11.07 -19.72 -3.65
C LEU A 73 -11.41 -21.09 -4.22
N ASP A 74 -10.45 -21.81 -4.78
CA ASP A 74 -10.65 -23.04 -5.53
C ASP A 74 -9.99 -24.30 -4.92
N LYS A 75 -9.55 -24.22 -3.65
CA LYS A 75 -8.86 -25.33 -2.96
C LYS A 75 -7.53 -25.73 -3.62
N GLY A 76 -6.97 -24.87 -4.47
CA GLY A 76 -5.71 -25.07 -5.18
C GLY A 76 -5.83 -25.90 -6.45
N GLU A 77 -6.99 -25.93 -7.08
CA GLU A 77 -7.20 -26.63 -8.35
C GLU A 77 -6.37 -26.02 -9.48
N ARG A 78 -6.31 -24.67 -9.56
CA ARG A 78 -5.65 -23.95 -10.65
C ARG A 78 -4.17 -23.70 -10.42
N LEU A 79 -3.81 -23.22 -9.24
CA LEU A 79 -2.43 -22.80 -8.95
C LEU A 79 -1.65 -23.80 -8.06
N GLY A 80 -2.22 -24.98 -7.83
CA GLY A 80 -1.58 -26.05 -7.05
C GLY A 80 -1.94 -26.04 -5.57
N LYS A 81 -1.98 -27.22 -4.97
CA LYS A 81 -2.36 -27.43 -3.55
C LYS A 81 -1.26 -27.00 -2.58
N ARG A 82 0.00 -26.97 -3.02
CA ARG A 82 1.18 -26.62 -2.22
C ARG A 82 1.93 -25.48 -2.89
N ILE A 83 2.41 -24.53 -2.09
CA ILE A 83 3.16 -23.38 -2.61
C ILE A 83 4.44 -23.80 -3.35
N GLY A 84 5.08 -24.90 -2.96
CA GLY A 84 6.23 -25.45 -3.69
C GLY A 84 5.87 -25.76 -5.15
N GLN A 85 4.74 -26.42 -5.41
CA GLN A 85 4.27 -26.70 -6.76
C GLN A 85 4.09 -25.45 -7.61
N TYR A 86 3.57 -24.38 -7.00
CA TYR A 86 3.40 -23.08 -7.66
C TYR A 86 4.75 -22.43 -7.98
N ARG A 87 5.68 -22.45 -7.01
CA ARG A 87 7.04 -21.92 -7.19
C ARG A 87 7.79 -22.68 -8.27
N ASP A 88 7.79 -24.00 -8.20
CA ASP A 88 8.50 -24.87 -9.16
C ASP A 88 7.95 -24.72 -10.59
N ALA A 89 6.64 -24.49 -10.72
CA ALA A 89 6.01 -24.35 -12.04
C ALA A 89 6.28 -22.98 -12.69
N TYR A 90 6.30 -21.90 -11.93
CA TYR A 90 6.22 -20.54 -12.49
C TYR A 90 7.39 -19.64 -12.14
N PHE A 91 8.27 -20.02 -11.22
CA PHE A 91 9.33 -19.15 -10.74
C PHE A 91 10.71 -19.82 -10.81
N THR A 92 11.72 -18.99 -10.82
CA THR A 92 13.13 -19.36 -10.61
C THR A 92 13.58 -18.79 -9.29
N PRO A 93 14.09 -19.60 -8.35
CA PRO A 93 14.68 -19.09 -7.12
C PRO A 93 15.99 -18.35 -7.46
N ASP A 94 16.32 -17.34 -6.67
CA ASP A 94 17.66 -16.76 -6.68
C ASP A 94 18.69 -17.70 -6.02
N TRP A 95 19.93 -17.29 -5.98
CA TRP A 95 21.05 -18.08 -5.45
C TRP A 95 20.90 -18.44 -3.97
N ASN A 96 20.16 -17.65 -3.19
CA ASN A 96 19.93 -17.89 -1.74
C ASN A 96 18.61 -18.65 -1.46
N GLY A 97 17.78 -18.86 -2.47
CA GLY A 97 16.50 -19.60 -2.36
C GLY A 97 15.38 -18.85 -1.67
N PHE A 98 15.56 -17.57 -1.33
CA PHE A 98 14.54 -16.78 -0.63
C PHE A 98 13.70 -15.91 -1.58
N THR A 99 14.29 -15.41 -2.65
CA THR A 99 13.63 -14.59 -3.65
C THR A 99 13.26 -15.44 -4.87
N TYR A 100 12.10 -15.18 -5.44
CA TYR A 100 11.55 -15.92 -6.56
C TYR A 100 11.20 -14.96 -7.70
N THR A 101 11.83 -15.15 -8.85
CA THR A 101 11.57 -14.36 -10.06
C THR A 101 10.67 -15.15 -11.01
N PRO A 102 9.58 -14.58 -11.57
CA PRO A 102 8.73 -15.26 -12.53
C PRO A 102 9.53 -15.69 -13.76
N ARG A 103 9.31 -16.92 -14.23
CA ARG A 103 9.88 -17.41 -15.48
C ARG A 103 9.25 -16.69 -16.67
N LYS A 104 9.97 -16.61 -17.78
CA LYS A 104 9.44 -16.06 -19.02
C LYS A 104 8.15 -16.77 -19.43
N GLY A 105 7.07 -16.01 -19.58
CA GLY A 105 5.74 -16.55 -19.92
C GLY A 105 4.87 -17.02 -18.75
N ALA A 106 5.42 -17.13 -17.53
CA ALA A 106 4.67 -17.57 -16.34
C ALA A 106 3.45 -16.69 -16.05
N GLU A 107 3.57 -15.40 -16.27
CA GLU A 107 2.47 -14.44 -16.08
C GLU A 107 1.25 -14.81 -16.93
N LYS A 108 1.47 -15.03 -18.23
CA LYS A 108 0.40 -15.40 -19.19
C LYS A 108 -0.24 -16.73 -18.81
N GLU A 109 0.55 -17.69 -18.36
CA GLU A 109 0.06 -19.00 -17.95
C GLU A 109 -0.78 -18.93 -16.68
N ILE A 110 -0.33 -18.20 -15.66
CA ILE A 110 -1.06 -17.98 -14.41
C ILE A 110 -2.39 -17.32 -14.68
N TYR A 111 -2.38 -16.19 -15.43
CA TYR A 111 -3.61 -15.47 -15.76
C TYR A 111 -4.57 -16.32 -16.57
N GLY A 112 -4.02 -17.15 -17.47
CA GLY A 112 -4.79 -18.12 -18.23
C GLY A 112 -5.56 -19.11 -17.39
N LYS A 113 -4.96 -19.55 -16.29
CA LYS A 113 -5.57 -20.56 -15.41
C LYS A 113 -6.63 -19.99 -14.48
N ILE A 114 -6.53 -18.72 -14.12
CA ILE A 114 -7.47 -18.11 -13.16
C ILE A 114 -8.62 -17.36 -13.83
N ALA A 115 -8.53 -17.12 -15.13
CA ALA A 115 -9.46 -16.25 -15.87
C ALA A 115 -10.92 -16.72 -15.84
N ASP A 116 -11.17 -18.03 -15.78
CA ASP A 116 -12.51 -18.63 -15.78
C ASP A 116 -13.28 -18.43 -14.46
N ILE A 117 -12.59 -18.09 -13.36
CA ILE A 117 -13.21 -17.79 -12.06
C ILE A 117 -12.94 -16.37 -11.59
N SER A 118 -12.36 -15.52 -12.42
CA SER A 118 -12.01 -14.16 -12.10
C SER A 118 -12.72 -13.17 -13.00
N ILE A 119 -13.28 -12.13 -12.41
CA ILE A 119 -13.87 -11.01 -13.13
C ILE A 119 -13.09 -9.76 -12.76
N SER A 120 -12.62 -9.03 -13.76
CA SER A 120 -11.96 -7.76 -13.58
C SER A 120 -12.86 -6.62 -14.03
N MET A 121 -13.14 -5.68 -13.12
CA MET A 121 -13.87 -4.46 -13.40
C MET A 121 -13.03 -3.27 -13.00
N LYS A 122 -12.79 -2.34 -13.93
CA LYS A 122 -12.19 -1.05 -13.61
C LYS A 122 -13.31 -0.03 -13.39
N THR A 123 -13.20 0.75 -12.34
CA THR A 123 -14.15 1.84 -12.05
C THR A 123 -14.32 2.78 -13.25
N THR A 124 -13.23 3.10 -13.94
CA THR A 124 -13.20 3.97 -15.12
C THR A 124 -13.94 3.41 -16.33
N ASP A 125 -14.23 2.10 -16.39
CA ASP A 125 -14.96 1.52 -17.52
C ASP A 125 -16.48 1.66 -17.38
N HIS A 126 -16.96 1.93 -16.18
CA HIS A 126 -18.39 1.89 -15.85
C HIS A 126 -18.90 3.16 -15.18
N LEU A 127 -18.01 3.98 -14.63
CA LEU A 127 -18.36 5.18 -13.88
C LEU A 127 -17.60 6.41 -14.40
N THR A 128 -18.26 7.56 -14.36
CA THR A 128 -17.60 8.83 -14.62
C THR A 128 -16.73 9.18 -13.43
N MET A 129 -15.42 9.17 -13.66
CA MET A 129 -14.39 9.50 -12.67
C MET A 129 -13.81 10.89 -12.98
N PRO A 130 -13.41 11.66 -11.98
CA PRO A 130 -12.63 12.88 -12.20
C PRO A 130 -11.31 12.58 -12.89
N GLU A 131 -10.76 13.54 -13.60
CA GLU A 131 -9.41 13.44 -14.13
C GLU A 131 -8.41 13.27 -12.96
N LEU A 132 -7.41 12.41 -13.15
CA LEU A 132 -6.35 12.20 -12.19
C LEU A 132 -5.05 12.80 -12.69
N VAL A 133 -4.55 13.81 -11.98
CA VAL A 133 -3.25 14.43 -12.24
C VAL A 133 -2.29 14.01 -11.12
N THR A 134 -1.12 13.52 -11.50
CA THR A 134 -0.10 13.08 -10.55
C THR A 134 1.19 13.85 -10.79
N THR A 135 1.76 14.44 -9.76
CA THR A 135 3.01 15.20 -9.82
C THR A 135 4.07 14.63 -8.88
N ALA A 136 5.33 14.84 -9.21
CA ALA A 136 6.46 14.59 -8.33
C ALA A 136 7.17 15.91 -8.06
N ASP A 137 6.99 16.45 -6.87
CA ASP A 137 7.56 17.70 -6.40
C ASP A 137 8.94 17.38 -5.80
N ARG A 138 9.98 17.64 -6.60
CA ARG A 138 11.36 17.25 -6.30
C ARG A 138 12.01 18.26 -5.36
N VAL A 139 12.56 17.75 -4.25
CA VAL A 139 13.23 18.53 -3.21
C VAL A 139 14.70 18.13 -3.16
N GLU A 140 15.58 19.07 -3.32
CA GLU A 140 17.02 18.85 -3.16
C GLU A 140 17.42 19.01 -1.69
N LEU A 141 18.20 18.07 -1.19
CA LEU A 141 18.81 18.19 0.13
C LEU A 141 20.00 19.15 0.05
N ASP A 142 20.20 19.98 1.06
CA ASP A 142 21.42 20.76 1.19
C ASP A 142 22.66 19.84 1.40
N GLU A 143 23.85 20.39 1.22
CA GLU A 143 25.11 19.63 1.34
C GLU A 143 25.23 18.90 2.68
N LYS A 144 24.77 19.49 3.76
CA LYS A 144 24.86 18.92 5.11
C LYS A 144 23.88 17.75 5.27
N ALA A 145 22.63 17.92 4.86
CA ALA A 145 21.62 16.86 4.92
C ALA A 145 21.98 15.70 3.99
N ALA A 146 22.46 16.01 2.77
CA ALA A 146 22.91 15.01 1.81
C ALA A 146 24.11 14.22 2.32
N ALA A 147 25.07 14.87 3.00
CA ALA A 147 26.20 14.18 3.62
C ALA A 147 25.75 13.22 4.73
N ILE A 148 24.88 13.69 5.65
CA ILE A 148 24.33 12.83 6.73
C ILE A 148 23.58 11.64 6.15
N TYR A 149 22.76 11.85 5.09
CA TYR A 149 22.02 10.78 4.43
C TYR A 149 22.99 9.72 3.85
N LYS A 150 24.01 10.16 3.13
CA LYS A 150 24.98 9.29 2.47
C LYS A 150 25.85 8.53 3.48
N ASP A 151 26.28 9.19 4.56
CA ASP A 151 27.08 8.55 5.62
C ASP A 151 26.24 7.43 6.28
N MET A 152 24.99 7.70 6.63
CA MET A 152 24.09 6.69 7.20
C MET A 152 23.84 5.52 6.23
N GLU A 153 23.66 5.80 4.94
CA GLU A 153 23.50 4.77 3.92
C GLU A 153 24.74 3.89 3.83
N GLN A 154 25.94 4.47 3.84
CA GLN A 154 27.21 3.74 3.75
C GLN A 154 27.50 2.94 5.02
N ASP A 155 27.36 3.55 6.19
CA ASP A 155 27.65 2.90 7.48
C ASP A 155 26.72 1.70 7.70
N MET A 156 25.44 1.86 7.46
CA MET A 156 24.47 0.75 7.57
C MET A 156 24.72 -0.34 6.52
N CYS A 157 25.14 0.00 5.29
CA CYS A 157 25.53 -0.99 4.29
C CYS A 157 26.79 -1.76 4.71
N LEU A 158 27.79 -1.11 5.34
CA LEU A 158 29.00 -1.76 5.82
C LEU A 158 28.73 -2.73 6.97
N ASP A 159 27.87 -2.36 7.92
CA ASP A 159 27.44 -3.24 9.00
C ASP A 159 26.71 -4.48 8.48
N PHE A 160 25.87 -4.33 7.44
CA PHE A 160 25.20 -5.45 6.80
C PHE A 160 26.14 -6.41 6.06
N VAL A 161 27.22 -5.91 5.47
CA VAL A 161 28.24 -6.77 4.81
C VAL A 161 28.98 -7.62 5.84
N ARG A 162 29.18 -7.12 7.08
CA ARG A 162 29.84 -7.84 8.16
C ARG A 162 28.98 -8.94 8.79
N ASP A 163 27.65 -8.70 8.88
CA ASP A 163 26.72 -9.55 9.65
C ASP A 163 25.73 -10.35 8.80
N SER A 164 26.02 -10.70 7.56
CA SER A 164 25.10 -11.36 6.61
C SER A 164 23.72 -10.66 6.51
N ILE A 165 23.40 -10.16 5.33
CA ILE A 165 22.14 -9.41 5.04
C ILE A 165 20.94 -10.31 5.31
N THR A 166 20.16 -10.01 6.35
CA THR A 166 18.83 -10.60 6.56
C THR A 166 17.76 -9.65 6.04
N ALA A 167 16.60 -10.19 5.65
CA ALA A 167 15.45 -9.37 5.23
C ALA A 167 14.99 -8.39 6.32
N ALA A 168 15.19 -8.74 7.59
CA ALA A 168 14.88 -7.86 8.72
C ALA A 168 15.82 -6.64 8.76
N ASN A 169 17.11 -6.83 8.56
CA ASN A 169 18.11 -5.75 8.57
C ASN A 169 17.88 -4.79 7.39
N ALA A 170 17.61 -5.32 6.19
CA ALA A 170 17.27 -4.49 5.03
C ALA A 170 16.02 -3.64 5.27
N GLY A 171 14.99 -4.18 5.94
CA GLY A 171 13.80 -3.43 6.31
C GLY A 171 14.08 -2.29 7.29
N VAL A 172 14.98 -2.50 8.25
CA VAL A 172 15.41 -1.45 9.19
C VAL A 172 16.15 -0.33 8.46
N LEU A 173 17.10 -0.68 7.57
CA LEU A 173 17.81 0.28 6.73
C LEU A 173 16.84 1.14 5.92
N CYS A 174 15.98 0.50 5.12
CA CYS A 174 14.98 1.23 4.34
C CYS A 174 14.12 2.16 5.21
N GLY A 175 13.73 1.71 6.42
CA GLY A 175 12.98 2.52 7.36
C GLY A 175 13.76 3.74 7.85
N LYS A 176 15.04 3.61 8.18
CA LYS A 176 15.90 4.73 8.62
C LYS A 176 16.18 5.71 7.48
N LEU A 177 16.49 5.21 6.27
CA LEU A 177 16.71 6.06 5.11
C LEU A 177 15.44 6.86 4.73
N THR A 178 14.25 6.23 4.81
CA THR A 178 12.98 6.93 4.57
C THR A 178 12.73 8.02 5.61
N GLN A 179 13.06 7.78 6.88
CA GLN A 179 12.98 8.78 7.95
C GLN A 179 13.94 9.95 7.68
N LEU A 180 15.18 9.68 7.31
CA LEU A 180 16.15 10.73 6.97
C LEU A 180 15.71 11.57 5.77
N ALA A 181 15.22 10.92 4.72
CA ALA A 181 14.68 11.61 3.55
C ALA A 181 13.50 12.52 3.90
N SER A 182 12.74 12.20 4.96
CA SER A 182 11.62 13.02 5.44
C SER A 182 12.01 14.13 6.42
N GLY A 183 13.28 14.20 6.84
CA GLY A 183 13.83 15.30 7.64
C GLY A 183 14.15 15.00 9.10
N ALA A 184 13.81 13.82 9.61
CA ALA A 184 14.13 13.43 10.97
C ALA A 184 14.26 11.90 11.11
N VAL A 185 14.97 11.42 12.14
CA VAL A 185 15.15 10.00 12.41
C VAL A 185 14.93 9.69 13.89
N TYR A 186 14.36 8.52 14.18
CA TYR A 186 14.33 8.01 15.56
C TYR A 186 15.68 7.46 15.96
N THR A 187 16.21 7.92 17.09
CA THR A 187 17.39 7.34 17.74
C THR A 187 17.04 6.00 18.39
N ASP A 188 18.05 5.23 18.79
CA ASP A 188 17.85 3.95 19.50
C ASP A 188 17.09 4.11 20.83
N GLY A 189 17.19 5.28 21.46
CA GLY A 189 16.42 5.65 22.66
C GLY A 189 14.97 6.09 22.37
N GLY A 190 14.53 6.05 21.11
CA GLY A 190 13.17 6.44 20.70
C GLY A 190 12.94 7.95 20.57
N ASN A 191 13.98 8.77 20.80
CA ASN A 191 13.90 10.23 20.61
C ASN A 191 13.96 10.56 19.12
N VAL A 192 13.38 11.70 18.75
CA VAL A 192 13.42 12.25 17.39
C VAL A 192 14.61 13.18 17.25
N MET A 193 15.49 12.91 16.29
CA MET A 193 16.57 13.78 15.87
C MET A 193 16.19 14.43 14.54
N ARG A 194 16.02 15.75 14.54
CA ARG A 194 15.72 16.53 13.33
C ARG A 194 17.02 16.80 12.56
N ILE A 195 16.98 16.58 11.25
CA ILE A 195 18.12 16.73 10.34
C ILE A 195 17.93 17.94 9.43
N HIS A 196 16.75 18.06 8.80
CA HIS A 196 16.42 19.16 7.88
C HIS A 196 14.90 19.38 7.81
N SER A 197 14.48 20.50 7.17
CA SER A 197 13.06 20.86 6.97
C SER A 197 12.62 20.90 5.50
N HIS A 198 13.47 20.47 4.56
CA HIS A 198 13.24 20.71 3.13
C HIS A 198 11.89 20.20 2.61
N LYS A 199 11.41 19.02 3.09
CA LYS A 199 10.06 18.55 2.74
C LYS A 199 8.95 19.39 3.38
N LEU A 200 9.18 19.93 4.59
CA LEU A 200 8.21 20.84 5.22
C LEU A 200 8.12 22.17 4.45
N ASP A 201 9.25 22.68 3.96
CA ASP A 201 9.29 23.91 3.16
C ASP A 201 8.55 23.68 1.83
N ALA A 202 8.80 22.56 1.14
CA ALA A 202 8.07 22.21 -0.08
C ALA A 202 6.58 21.97 0.19
N LEU A 203 6.22 21.41 1.33
CA LEU A 203 4.82 21.24 1.74
C LEU A 203 4.13 22.59 1.92
N GLU A 204 4.81 23.59 2.50
CA GLU A 204 4.30 24.95 2.64
C GLU A 204 4.01 25.58 1.29
N ASP A 205 4.97 25.51 0.36
CA ASP A 205 4.80 26.00 -1.02
C ASP A 205 3.58 25.36 -1.71
N LEU A 206 3.42 24.03 -1.56
CA LEU A 206 2.29 23.31 -2.13
C LEU A 206 0.94 23.72 -1.50
N ILE A 207 0.89 23.94 -0.18
CA ILE A 207 -0.32 24.41 0.52
C ILE A 207 -0.67 25.82 0.07
N GLU A 208 0.30 26.73 -0.01
CA GLU A 208 0.10 28.10 -0.48
C GLU A 208 -0.44 28.11 -1.94
N ALA A 209 0.10 27.25 -2.80
CA ALA A 209 -0.34 27.13 -4.19
C ALA A 209 -1.82 26.69 -4.33
N GLN A 210 -2.41 26.06 -3.29
CA GLN A 210 -3.82 25.68 -3.33
C GLN A 210 -4.78 26.87 -3.13
N ASN A 211 -4.28 28.06 -2.76
CA ASN A 211 -5.10 29.25 -2.57
C ASN A 211 -6.31 29.04 -1.63
N GLY A 212 -6.09 28.39 -0.50
CA GLY A 212 -7.11 28.12 0.52
C GLY A 212 -8.05 26.95 0.22
N LYS A 213 -7.85 26.20 -0.88
CA LYS A 213 -8.59 24.95 -1.11
C LYS A 213 -8.11 23.88 -0.13
N PRO A 214 -9.03 23.04 0.39
CA PRO A 214 -8.66 22.00 1.34
C PRO A 214 -7.66 21.00 0.76
N VAL A 215 -6.67 20.61 1.58
CA VAL A 215 -5.64 19.60 1.24
C VAL A 215 -5.66 18.45 2.22
N LEU A 216 -5.47 17.24 1.71
CA LEU A 216 -5.29 16.02 2.49
C LEU A 216 -3.84 15.59 2.42
N ILE A 217 -3.12 15.64 3.55
CA ILE A 217 -1.71 15.28 3.64
C ILE A 217 -1.59 13.86 4.17
N ALA A 218 -0.98 12.99 3.38
CA ALA A 218 -0.67 11.62 3.78
C ALA A 218 0.75 11.55 4.35
N TYR A 219 0.87 11.13 5.60
CA TYR A 219 2.13 10.99 6.31
C TYR A 219 2.38 9.51 6.71
N TRP A 220 3.63 9.15 7.00
CA TRP A 220 3.99 7.78 7.37
C TRP A 220 4.46 7.66 8.82
N TYR A 221 5.33 8.55 9.28
CA TYR A 221 5.91 8.53 10.63
C TYR A 221 5.27 9.54 11.57
N LYS A 222 5.24 9.22 12.88
CA LYS A 222 4.70 10.14 13.89
C LYS A 222 5.44 11.47 13.96
N HIS A 223 6.78 11.44 13.80
CA HIS A 223 7.57 12.68 13.80
C HIS A 223 7.19 13.63 12.64
N GLU A 224 6.78 13.08 11.48
CA GLU A 224 6.28 13.88 10.35
C GLU A 224 4.99 14.58 10.73
N ARG A 225 4.01 13.81 11.28
CA ARG A 225 2.76 14.40 11.80
C ARG A 225 3.04 15.52 12.78
N ASP A 226 3.91 15.26 13.77
CA ASP A 226 4.18 16.21 14.84
C ASP A 226 4.86 17.47 14.27
N SER A 227 5.78 17.33 13.32
CA SER A 227 6.42 18.46 12.64
C SER A 227 5.45 19.25 11.75
N ILE A 228 4.52 18.57 11.07
CA ILE A 228 3.49 19.24 10.27
C ILE A 228 2.52 20.00 11.18
N MET A 229 2.07 19.38 12.28
CA MET A 229 1.17 20.02 13.25
C MET A 229 1.83 21.19 14.02
N GLU A 230 3.15 21.16 14.16
CA GLU A 230 3.91 22.28 14.77
C GLU A 230 3.97 23.50 13.84
N ARG A 231 4.00 23.26 12.51
CA ARG A 231 4.16 24.33 11.51
C ARG A 231 2.83 24.86 10.97
N PHE A 232 1.80 24.00 10.88
CA PHE A 232 0.52 24.34 10.26
C PHE A 232 -0.64 24.11 11.22
N GLU A 233 -1.65 24.97 11.17
CA GLU A 233 -2.93 24.71 11.81
C GLU A 233 -3.68 23.65 11.01
N CYS A 234 -3.58 22.40 11.46
CA CYS A 234 -4.12 21.23 10.75
C CYS A 234 -4.77 20.25 11.73
N ARG A 235 -5.58 19.32 11.18
CA ARG A 235 -6.28 18.30 11.98
C ARG A 235 -6.09 16.92 11.37
N GLU A 236 -5.75 15.93 12.22
CA GLU A 236 -5.69 14.54 11.82
C GLU A 236 -7.10 13.92 11.79
N ILE A 237 -7.45 13.23 10.69
CA ILE A 237 -8.74 12.57 10.55
C ILE A 237 -8.70 11.21 11.27
N LYS A 238 -9.44 11.12 12.37
CA LYS A 238 -9.52 9.91 13.22
C LYS A 238 -10.93 9.49 13.56
N THR A 239 -11.84 10.44 13.67
CA THR A 239 -13.21 10.23 14.15
C THR A 239 -14.24 10.54 13.07
N ASP A 240 -15.46 10.04 13.26
CA ASP A 240 -16.56 10.36 12.36
C ASP A 240 -16.86 11.88 12.32
N THR A 241 -16.60 12.58 13.42
CA THR A 241 -16.72 14.06 13.47
C THR A 241 -15.68 14.73 12.58
N ASP A 242 -14.41 14.24 12.58
CA ASP A 242 -13.38 14.79 11.70
C ASP A 242 -13.73 14.56 10.23
N ILE A 243 -14.29 13.39 9.89
CA ILE A 243 -14.77 13.09 8.54
C ILE A 243 -15.91 14.03 8.14
N ALA A 244 -16.86 14.26 9.02
CA ALA A 244 -17.97 15.17 8.76
C ALA A 244 -17.51 16.61 8.58
N ASP A 245 -16.59 17.08 9.43
CA ASP A 245 -16.02 18.44 9.34
C ASP A 245 -15.16 18.61 8.08
N TRP A 246 -14.36 17.59 7.70
CA TRP A 246 -13.61 17.59 6.44
C TRP A 246 -14.58 17.69 5.24
N ASN A 247 -15.58 16.83 5.17
CA ASN A 247 -16.54 16.82 4.07
C ASN A 247 -17.41 18.10 4.01
N ALA A 248 -17.53 18.83 5.11
CA ALA A 248 -18.13 20.14 5.17
C ALA A 248 -17.15 21.29 4.89
N SER A 249 -15.92 21.01 4.45
CA SER A 249 -14.85 21.97 4.15
C SER A 249 -14.48 22.88 5.34
N LYS A 250 -14.65 22.40 6.58
CA LYS A 250 -14.28 23.12 7.80
C LYS A 250 -12.80 22.91 8.20
N ILE A 251 -12.16 21.89 7.61
CA ILE A 251 -10.76 21.58 7.86
C ILE A 251 -9.96 21.93 6.61
N PRO A 252 -9.19 23.03 6.61
CA PRO A 252 -8.42 23.43 5.43
C PRO A 252 -7.22 22.52 5.17
N ILE A 253 -6.59 22.00 6.23
CA ILE A 253 -5.44 21.10 6.14
C ILE A 253 -5.72 19.87 7.00
N ALA A 254 -5.95 18.74 6.36
CA ALA A 254 -6.21 17.49 7.02
C ALA A 254 -5.01 16.54 6.92
N LEU A 255 -4.73 15.79 7.98
CA LEU A 255 -3.71 14.74 8.01
C LEU A 255 -4.37 13.36 8.01
N ILE A 256 -3.76 12.43 7.27
CA ILE A 256 -4.18 11.02 7.25
C ILE A 256 -2.97 10.10 7.32
N GLN A 257 -3.07 9.08 8.18
CA GLN A 257 -2.08 8.02 8.20
C GLN A 257 -2.63 6.80 7.44
N PRO A 258 -2.02 6.40 6.29
CA PRO A 258 -2.56 5.37 5.40
C PRO A 258 -2.87 4.04 6.06
N SER A 259 -2.03 3.58 7.00
CA SER A 259 -2.23 2.30 7.69
C SER A 259 -3.38 2.30 8.70
N SER A 260 -3.73 3.45 9.27
CA SER A 260 -4.85 3.60 10.22
C SER A 260 -6.16 3.99 9.53
N ALA A 261 -6.08 4.64 8.37
CA ALA A 261 -7.22 5.02 7.54
C ALA A 261 -7.85 3.84 6.77
N GLY A 262 -7.53 2.63 7.14
CA GLY A 262 -7.66 1.43 6.34
C GLY A 262 -9.08 1.00 5.93
N HIS A 263 -10.17 1.60 6.41
CA HIS A 263 -11.48 1.04 6.14
C HIS A 263 -12.54 2.10 5.86
N GLY A 264 -12.87 2.24 4.57
CA GLY A 264 -14.17 2.80 4.16
C GLY A 264 -14.38 4.31 4.33
N LEU A 265 -13.35 5.11 4.64
CA LEU A 265 -13.52 6.56 4.80
C LEU A 265 -13.93 7.21 3.48
N ASN A 266 -15.01 7.98 3.51
CA ASN A 266 -15.49 8.76 2.39
C ASN A 266 -15.05 10.22 2.59
N LEU A 267 -14.01 10.65 1.89
CA LEU A 267 -13.41 11.98 2.04
C LEU A 267 -13.56 12.84 0.77
N GLN A 268 -14.18 12.32 -0.29
CA GLN A 268 -14.22 12.96 -1.60
C GLN A 268 -14.97 14.29 -1.64
N SER A 269 -15.82 14.59 -0.65
CA SER A 269 -16.57 15.86 -0.65
C SER A 269 -15.78 17.01 -0.04
N GLY A 270 -14.72 16.75 0.73
CA GLY A 270 -13.99 17.77 1.48
C GLY A 270 -12.87 18.44 0.68
N GLY A 271 -12.35 17.80 -0.36
CA GLY A 271 -11.27 18.34 -1.16
C GLY A 271 -10.92 17.47 -2.36
N SER A 272 -9.99 17.95 -3.19
CA SER A 272 -9.54 17.25 -4.40
C SER A 272 -8.01 17.14 -4.53
N THR A 273 -7.27 17.52 -3.49
CA THR A 273 -5.80 17.48 -3.50
C THR A 273 -5.29 16.57 -2.40
N ILE A 274 -4.43 15.60 -2.77
CA ILE A 274 -3.66 14.78 -1.85
C ILE A 274 -2.19 15.17 -1.97
N ILE A 275 -1.52 15.33 -0.84
CA ILE A 275 -0.07 15.56 -0.80
C ILE A 275 0.56 14.40 0.00
N TRP A 276 1.35 13.57 -0.67
CA TRP A 276 2.15 12.55 -0.03
C TRP A 276 3.44 13.19 0.51
N TYR A 277 3.50 13.33 1.82
CA TYR A 277 4.71 13.77 2.51
C TYR A 277 5.78 12.66 2.50
N THR A 278 5.36 11.44 2.78
CA THR A 278 6.16 10.23 2.62
C THR A 278 5.30 9.10 2.08
N MET A 279 5.76 8.45 1.02
CA MET A 279 5.06 7.36 0.36
C MET A 279 5.32 6.02 1.05
N PRO A 280 4.32 5.12 1.10
CA PRO A 280 4.49 3.77 1.60
C PRO A 280 5.11 2.86 0.54
N TRP A 281 5.82 1.82 0.96
CA TRP A 281 6.25 0.73 0.08
C TRP A 281 5.08 -0.14 -0.45
N SER A 282 3.90 0.03 0.12
CA SER A 282 2.70 -0.75 -0.19
C SER A 282 1.86 -0.07 -1.25
N LEU A 283 1.81 -0.66 -2.45
CA LEU A 283 0.89 -0.20 -3.52
C LEU A 283 -0.57 -0.22 -3.05
N GLU A 284 -0.95 -1.23 -2.26
CA GLU A 284 -2.30 -1.36 -1.72
C GLU A 284 -2.68 -0.14 -0.87
N LEU A 285 -1.83 0.24 0.11
CA LEU A 285 -2.08 1.41 0.96
C LEU A 285 -2.06 2.71 0.15
N TYR A 286 -1.15 2.83 -0.81
CA TYR A 286 -1.06 3.98 -1.71
C TYR A 286 -2.37 4.15 -2.51
N GLN A 287 -2.82 3.11 -3.18
CA GLN A 287 -4.05 3.16 -3.98
C GLN A 287 -5.30 3.35 -3.12
N GLN A 288 -5.39 2.68 -1.97
CA GLN A 288 -6.51 2.86 -1.04
C GLN A 288 -6.61 4.29 -0.50
N THR A 289 -5.48 4.92 -0.19
CA THR A 289 -5.46 6.32 0.28
C THR A 289 -5.86 7.28 -0.83
N ASN A 290 -5.34 7.11 -2.04
CA ASN A 290 -5.73 7.92 -3.19
C ASN A 290 -7.22 7.79 -3.52
N ALA A 291 -7.78 6.59 -3.38
CA ALA A 291 -9.21 6.33 -3.57
C ALA A 291 -10.12 6.95 -2.49
N ARG A 292 -9.59 7.61 -1.47
CA ARG A 292 -10.41 8.41 -0.53
C ARG A 292 -10.92 9.68 -1.17
N LEU A 293 -10.16 10.30 -2.07
CA LEU A 293 -10.56 11.48 -2.83
C LEU A 293 -10.89 11.15 -4.29
N TRP A 294 -10.07 10.32 -4.95
CA TRP A 294 -10.28 9.93 -6.34
C TRP A 294 -11.25 8.76 -6.45
N ARG A 295 -12.52 9.09 -6.44
CA ARG A 295 -13.63 8.11 -6.52
C ARG A 295 -14.89 8.73 -7.06
N GLN A 296 -15.87 7.89 -7.36
CA GLN A 296 -17.22 8.33 -7.75
C GLN A 296 -17.83 9.26 -6.69
N GLY A 297 -18.47 10.33 -7.13
CA GLY A 297 -19.08 11.34 -6.26
C GLY A 297 -18.11 12.47 -5.83
N GLN A 298 -16.89 12.50 -6.35
CA GLN A 298 -16.02 13.66 -6.25
C GLN A 298 -16.65 14.85 -6.97
N GLN A 299 -16.69 16.01 -6.30
CA GLN A 299 -17.31 17.24 -6.83
C GLN A 299 -16.41 17.99 -7.81
N SER A 300 -15.08 17.81 -7.69
CA SER A 300 -14.11 18.43 -8.59
C SER A 300 -13.94 17.61 -9.86
N GLU A 301 -13.77 18.29 -11.00
CA GLU A 301 -13.47 17.64 -12.29
C GLU A 301 -12.09 16.96 -12.30
N THR A 302 -11.18 17.46 -11.48
CA THR A 302 -9.79 16.97 -11.38
C THR A 302 -9.42 16.70 -9.93
N VAL A 303 -8.77 15.56 -9.69
CA VAL A 303 -8.07 15.23 -8.43
C VAL A 303 -6.57 15.29 -8.68
N VAL A 304 -5.86 16.00 -7.82
CA VAL A 304 -4.41 16.15 -7.93
C VAL A 304 -3.72 15.38 -6.80
N ILE A 305 -2.71 14.60 -7.14
CA ILE A 305 -1.87 13.87 -6.20
C ILE A 305 -0.44 14.36 -6.33
N HIS A 306 0.02 15.08 -5.32
CA HIS A 306 1.40 15.53 -5.19
C HIS A 306 2.24 14.52 -4.42
N HIS A 307 3.47 14.29 -4.85
CA HIS A 307 4.46 13.49 -4.12
C HIS A 307 5.67 14.36 -3.84
N ILE A 308 5.98 14.59 -2.57
CA ILE A 308 7.21 15.27 -2.18
C ILE A 308 8.34 14.24 -2.17
N VAL A 309 9.29 14.38 -3.09
CA VAL A 309 10.37 13.41 -3.35
C VAL A 309 11.72 14.07 -3.10
N SER A 310 12.43 13.62 -2.09
CA SER A 310 13.82 14.04 -1.87
C SER A 310 14.74 13.40 -2.92
N VAL A 311 15.40 14.24 -3.70
CA VAL A 311 16.26 13.81 -4.82
C VAL A 311 17.49 13.07 -4.30
N GLY A 312 17.89 12.00 -4.98
CA GLY A 312 19.04 11.16 -4.61
C GLY A 312 18.83 10.35 -3.34
N THR A 313 17.58 10.11 -2.93
CA THR A 313 17.24 9.33 -1.74
C THR A 313 16.34 8.14 -2.09
N ILE A 314 16.05 7.33 -1.08
CA ILE A 314 15.16 6.18 -1.15
C ILE A 314 13.73 6.52 -1.64
N ASP A 315 13.32 7.78 -1.57
CA ASP A 315 12.03 8.23 -2.09
C ASP A 315 11.87 7.94 -3.59
N GLU A 316 12.95 8.13 -4.37
CA GLU A 316 12.94 7.82 -5.80
C GLU A 316 12.78 6.33 -6.07
N ASP A 317 13.34 5.49 -5.20
CA ASP A 317 13.20 4.04 -5.33
C ASP A 317 11.79 3.57 -4.93
N ILE A 318 11.20 4.18 -3.90
CA ILE A 318 9.79 3.94 -3.55
C ILE A 318 8.87 4.27 -4.72
N MET A 319 9.06 5.42 -5.39
CA MET A 319 8.30 5.80 -6.57
C MET A 319 8.40 4.76 -7.68
N LYS A 320 9.63 4.36 -8.05
CA LYS A 320 9.87 3.32 -9.07
C LYS A 320 9.21 1.99 -8.73
N VAL A 321 9.28 1.58 -7.47
CA VAL A 321 8.68 0.33 -7.00
C VAL A 321 7.15 0.40 -7.08
N LEU A 322 6.53 1.50 -6.68
CA LEU A 322 5.08 1.69 -6.78
C LEU A 322 4.61 1.65 -8.24
N GLU A 323 5.29 2.35 -9.15
CA GLU A 323 4.99 2.33 -10.59
C GLU A 323 5.10 0.93 -11.20
N ASN A 324 6.15 0.17 -10.87
CA ASN A 324 6.34 -1.18 -11.39
C ASN A 324 5.29 -2.15 -10.87
N LYS A 325 4.93 -2.06 -9.59
CA LYS A 325 3.85 -2.86 -9.00
C LYS A 325 2.49 -2.55 -9.64
N ASP A 326 2.21 -1.28 -9.91
CA ASP A 326 0.98 -0.85 -10.58
C ASP A 326 0.90 -1.38 -12.01
N LYS A 327 1.99 -1.32 -12.79
CA LYS A 327 2.07 -1.92 -14.12
C LYS A 327 1.78 -3.42 -14.13
N THR A 328 2.36 -4.17 -13.18
CA THR A 328 2.13 -5.62 -13.05
C THR A 328 0.66 -5.92 -12.72
N GLN A 329 0.06 -5.15 -11.83
CA GLN A 329 -1.35 -5.28 -11.49
C GLN A 329 -2.27 -4.95 -12.68
N ALA A 330 -1.98 -3.86 -13.41
CA ALA A 330 -2.73 -3.46 -14.60
C ALA A 330 -2.66 -4.53 -15.71
N ALA A 331 -1.50 -5.17 -15.90
CA ALA A 331 -1.35 -6.28 -16.86
C ALA A 331 -2.22 -7.46 -16.50
N MET A 332 -2.28 -7.85 -15.21
CA MET A 332 -3.17 -8.91 -14.74
C MET A 332 -4.64 -8.59 -15.03
N MET A 333 -5.09 -7.40 -14.65
CA MET A 333 -6.48 -6.97 -14.84
C MET A 333 -6.88 -7.00 -16.32
N SER A 334 -5.98 -6.58 -17.21
CA SER A 334 -6.20 -6.59 -18.66
C SER A 334 -6.26 -8.02 -19.23
N ALA A 335 -5.40 -8.91 -18.77
CA ALA A 335 -5.37 -10.30 -19.22
C ALA A 335 -6.65 -11.07 -18.81
N VAL A 336 -7.16 -10.80 -17.60
CA VAL A 336 -8.44 -11.38 -17.13
C VAL A 336 -9.61 -10.84 -17.97
N LYS A 337 -9.66 -9.53 -18.25
CA LYS A 337 -10.71 -8.92 -19.11
C LYS A 337 -10.75 -9.48 -20.51
N ALA A 338 -9.59 -9.72 -21.14
CA ALA A 338 -9.52 -10.19 -22.53
C ALA A 338 -10.15 -11.59 -22.74
N ARG A 339 -10.38 -12.35 -21.67
CA ARG A 339 -10.95 -13.71 -21.70
C ARG A 339 -12.44 -13.76 -21.32
N VAL A 340 -12.99 -12.69 -20.76
CA VAL A 340 -14.42 -12.59 -20.39
C VAL A 340 -15.28 -12.12 -21.56
N LYS A 341 -14.67 -11.71 -22.69
CA LYS A 341 -15.33 -11.48 -23.98
C LYS A 341 -15.41 -12.76 -24.77
#